data_c125a3cb8e54a82238e5436f3218e953
#
_entry.id   c125a3cb8e54a82238e5436f3218e953
#
_cell.length_a   1.000
_cell.length_b   1.000
_cell.length_c   1.000
_cell.angle_alpha   90.00
_cell.angle_beta   90.00
_cell.angle_gamma   90.00
#
_symmetry.space_group_name_H-M   'P 1'
#
loop_
_entity.id
_entity.type
_entity.pdbx_description
1 polymer ?
#
loop_
_entity_poly.entity_id
_entity_poly.type
_entity_poly.pdbx_seq_one_letter_code
_entity_poly.pdbx_strand_id
1 'polypeptide(L)' 'MRIAVDISLYPLDADYVPPIKDFIERLGRTPGLRVETNAMSTQVAGEHDVVFAALAAETRTTFASNSRAVFVMKVLGGE' A
#
# COMPACT_ATOMS: atom_id res chain seq x y z
N MET A 1 7.40 -17.73 1.80
CA MET A 1 6.01 -17.90 1.29
C MET A 1 5.57 -16.64 0.57
N ARG A 2 4.86 -16.80 -0.50
CA ARG A 2 4.35 -15.65 -1.25
C ARG A 2 2.94 -15.31 -0.81
N ILE A 3 2.65 -14.01 -0.76
CA ILE A 3 1.31 -13.50 -0.45
C ILE A 3 0.91 -12.43 -1.46
N ALA A 4 -0.37 -12.14 -1.51
CA ALA A 4 -0.93 -11.00 -2.22
C ALA A 4 -1.75 -10.15 -1.25
N VAL A 5 -1.68 -8.84 -1.41
CA VAL A 5 -2.44 -7.90 -0.59
C VAL A 5 -3.25 -6.99 -1.50
N ASP A 6 -4.51 -6.83 -1.19
CA ASP A 6 -5.37 -5.82 -1.81
C ASP A 6 -5.51 -4.68 -0.81
N ILE A 7 -5.04 -3.49 -1.17
CA ILE A 7 -4.98 -2.37 -0.24
C ILE A 7 -5.57 -1.10 -0.86
N SER A 8 -6.34 -0.39 -0.05
CA SER A 8 -6.89 0.90 -0.42
C SER A 8 -6.56 1.92 0.66
N LEU A 9 -6.20 3.12 0.24
CA LEU A 9 -5.91 4.24 1.13
C LEU A 9 -7.03 5.27 1.02
N TYR A 10 -7.57 5.66 2.17
CA TYR A 10 -8.60 6.68 2.29
C TYR A 10 -8.07 7.84 3.13
N PRO A 11 -7.41 8.85 2.51
CA PRO A 11 -7.03 10.05 3.24
C PRO A 11 -8.30 10.81 3.64
N LEU A 12 -8.37 11.21 4.91
CA LEU A 12 -9.53 11.95 5.42
C LEU A 12 -9.31 13.44 5.23
N ASP A 13 -9.18 13.85 3.97
CA ASP A 13 -8.88 15.20 3.56
C ASP A 13 -9.57 15.48 2.24
N ALA A 14 -9.94 16.75 2.00
CA ALA A 14 -10.54 17.16 0.73
C ALA A 14 -9.59 16.91 -0.44
N ASP A 15 -8.29 17.11 -0.24
CA ASP A 15 -7.25 16.86 -1.24
C ASP A 15 -6.68 15.44 -1.05
N TYR A 16 -7.46 14.43 -1.40
CA TYR A 16 -7.14 13.04 -1.12
C TYR A 16 -6.26 12.36 -2.19
N VAL A 17 -6.17 12.90 -3.39
CA VAL A 17 -5.48 12.23 -4.51
C VAL A 17 -3.95 12.21 -4.33
N PRO A 18 -3.26 13.30 -3.96
CA PRO A 18 -1.81 13.28 -3.82
C PRO A 18 -1.27 12.25 -2.83
N PRO A 19 -1.84 12.07 -1.62
CA PRO A 19 -1.37 11.03 -0.72
C PRO A 19 -1.51 9.61 -1.29
N ILE A 20 -2.58 9.35 -2.05
CA ILE A 20 -2.79 8.04 -2.68
C ILE A 20 -1.71 7.78 -3.72
N LYS A 21 -1.47 8.74 -4.61
CA LYS A 21 -0.43 8.62 -5.64
C LYS A 21 0.96 8.43 -5.05
N ASP A 22 1.28 9.20 -4.02
CA ASP A 22 2.56 9.12 -3.34
C ASP A 22 2.78 7.73 -2.73
N PHE A 23 1.78 7.19 -2.05
CA PHE A 23 1.85 5.85 -1.48
C PHE A 23 2.10 4.77 -2.55
N ILE A 24 1.34 4.82 -3.64
CA ILE A 24 1.48 3.88 -4.76
C ILE A 24 2.88 3.95 -5.37
N GLU A 25 3.39 5.16 -5.60
CA GLU A 25 4.73 5.36 -6.16
C GLU A 25 5.82 4.81 -5.26
N ARG A 26 5.70 5.03 -3.94
CA ARG A 26 6.67 4.50 -2.98
C ARG A 26 6.67 2.97 -2.95
N LEU A 27 5.50 2.35 -2.98
CA LEU A 27 5.40 0.89 -3.09
C LEU A 27 6.03 0.40 -4.39
N GLY A 28 5.77 1.08 -5.51
CA GLY A 28 6.30 0.70 -6.82
C GLY A 28 7.82 0.78 -6.92
N ARG A 29 8.47 1.56 -6.05
CA ARG A 29 9.94 1.64 -6.00
C ARG A 29 10.57 0.64 -5.05
N THR A 30 9.77 -0.13 -4.35
CA THR A 30 10.28 -1.12 -3.38
C THR A 30 10.73 -2.38 -4.10
N PRO A 31 12.01 -2.77 -4.01
CA PRO A 31 12.48 -4.00 -4.64
C PRO A 31 11.76 -5.24 -4.10
N GLY A 32 11.49 -6.18 -4.99
CA GLY A 32 10.87 -7.45 -4.62
C GLY A 32 9.35 -7.43 -4.55
N LEU A 33 8.72 -6.29 -4.79
CA LEU A 33 7.27 -6.17 -4.83
C LEU A 33 6.76 -6.08 -6.27
N ARG A 34 5.68 -6.76 -6.54
CA ARG A 34 4.88 -6.55 -7.74
C ARG A 34 3.67 -5.69 -7.34
N VAL A 35 3.53 -4.54 -7.96
CA VAL A 35 2.48 -3.57 -7.62
C VAL A 35 1.63 -3.27 -8.85
N GLU A 36 0.33 -3.46 -8.72
CA GLU A 36 -0.64 -3.14 -9.77
C GLU A 36 -1.75 -2.28 -9.18
N THR A 37 -2.13 -1.23 -9.88
CA THR A 37 -3.21 -0.34 -9.47
C THR A 37 -4.30 -0.31 -10.54
N ASN A 38 -5.54 -0.36 -10.10
CA ASN A 38 -6.71 -0.20 -10.96
C ASN A 38 -7.67 0.82 -10.34
N ALA A 39 -8.87 0.95 -10.92
CA ALA A 39 -9.84 1.94 -10.46
C ALA A 39 -10.38 1.66 -9.05
N MET A 40 -10.22 0.44 -8.54
CA MET A 40 -10.79 0.01 -7.26
C MET A 40 -9.79 0.03 -6.12
N SER A 41 -8.56 -0.40 -6.37
CA SER A 41 -7.57 -0.58 -5.31
C SER A 41 -6.18 -0.83 -5.89
N THR A 42 -5.21 -1.08 -5.02
CA THR A 42 -3.85 -1.47 -5.39
C THR A 42 -3.59 -2.88 -4.88
N GLN A 43 -3.00 -3.72 -5.75
CA GLN A 43 -2.60 -5.07 -5.39
C GLN A 43 -1.08 -5.13 -5.28
N VAL A 44 -0.60 -5.76 -4.21
CA VAL A 44 0.83 -5.92 -3.93
C VAL A 44 1.10 -7.40 -3.72
N ALA A 45 2.07 -7.94 -4.43
CA ALA A 45 2.45 -9.35 -4.30
C ALA A 45 3.96 -9.49 -4.10
N GLY A 46 4.35 -10.51 -3.35
CA GLY A 46 5.75 -10.80 -3.08
C GLY A 46 5.90 -11.75 -1.90
N GLU A 47 7.14 -11.90 -1.44
CA GLU A 47 7.41 -12.69 -0.26
C GLU A 47 6.82 -12.02 0.98
N HIS A 48 6.27 -12.83 1.88
CA HIS A 48 5.56 -12.36 3.07
C HIS A 48 6.32 -11.27 3.83
N ASP A 49 7.57 -11.53 4.17
CA ASP A 49 8.34 -10.60 5.00
C ASP A 49 8.68 -9.30 4.25
N VAL A 50 8.91 -9.40 2.94
CA VAL A 50 9.19 -8.23 2.10
C VAL A 50 7.94 -7.35 1.98
N VAL A 51 6.79 -7.97 1.75
CA VAL A 51 5.52 -7.25 1.65
C VAL A 51 5.20 -6.52 2.95
N PHE A 52 5.25 -7.21 4.08
CA PHE A 52 4.92 -6.59 5.36
C PHE A 52 5.92 -5.54 5.80
N ALA A 53 7.22 -5.72 5.51
CA ALA A 53 8.21 -4.68 5.78
C ALA A 53 7.91 -3.42 4.97
N ALA A 54 7.55 -3.57 3.70
CA ALA A 54 7.18 -2.45 2.83
C ALA A 54 5.91 -1.76 3.33
N LEU A 55 4.87 -2.53 3.66
CA LEU A 55 3.63 -1.95 4.17
C LEU A 55 3.84 -1.22 5.49
N ALA A 56 4.64 -1.78 6.39
CA ALA A 56 4.96 -1.14 7.66
C ALA A 56 5.66 0.21 7.42
N ALA A 57 6.65 0.24 6.53
CA ALA A 57 7.40 1.46 6.23
C ALA A 57 6.53 2.51 5.54
N GLU A 58 5.76 2.11 4.52
CA GLU A 58 5.04 3.06 3.69
C GLU A 58 3.73 3.55 4.32
N THR A 59 3.06 2.75 5.12
CA THR A 59 1.93 3.23 5.91
C THR A 59 2.40 4.25 6.95
N ARG A 60 3.55 3.99 7.57
CA ARG A 60 4.14 4.93 8.53
C ARG A 60 4.46 6.27 7.86
N THR A 61 5.06 6.24 6.67
CA THR A 61 5.37 7.47 5.93
C THR A 61 4.10 8.25 5.59
N THR A 62 3.05 7.55 5.16
CA THR A 62 1.75 8.18 4.88
C THR A 62 1.16 8.83 6.14
N PHE A 63 1.16 8.11 7.26
CA PHE A 63 0.62 8.65 8.52
C PHE A 63 1.42 9.85 9.03
N ALA A 64 2.73 9.87 8.80
CA ALA A 64 3.56 11.00 9.21
C ALA A 64 3.28 12.25 8.39
N SER A 65 2.84 12.09 7.15
CA SER A 65 2.59 13.20 6.21
C SER A 65 1.15 13.71 6.23
N ASN A 66 0.22 12.94 6.80
CA ASN A 66 -1.21 13.24 6.77
C ASN A 66 -1.77 13.26 8.18
N SER A 67 -2.71 14.18 8.42
CA SER A 67 -3.32 14.31 9.73
C SER A 67 -4.13 13.07 10.11
N ARG A 68 -4.90 12.53 9.15
CA ARG A 68 -5.72 11.33 9.35
C ARG A 68 -5.87 10.60 8.04
N ALA A 69 -5.73 9.27 8.09
CA ALA A 69 -5.91 8.41 6.93
C ALA A 69 -6.26 7.00 7.38
N VAL A 70 -6.98 6.28 6.52
CA VAL A 70 -7.38 4.89 6.79
C VAL A 70 -6.85 4.01 5.67
N PHE A 71 -6.18 2.93 6.02
CA PHE A 71 -5.88 1.85 5.09
C PHE A 71 -6.82 0.68 5.34
N VAL A 72 -7.36 0.13 4.27
CA VAL A 72 -8.12 -1.12 4.31
C VAL A 72 -7.37 -2.13 3.46
N MET A 73 -7.08 -3.29 4.02
CA MET A 73 -6.35 -4.31 3.29
C MET A 73 -6.90 -5.70 3.54
N LYS A 74 -6.76 -6.53 2.54
CA LYS A 74 -7.00 -7.97 2.61
C LYS A 74 -5.71 -8.68 2.24
N VAL A 75 -5.36 -9.71 2.98
CA VAL A 75 -4.13 -10.47 2.76
C VAL A 75 -4.50 -11.88 2.35
N LEU A 76 -4.06 -12.28 1.16
CA LEU A 76 -4.25 -13.62 0.64
C LEU A 76 -2.94 -14.40 0.78
N GLY A 77 -3.00 -15.49 1.53
CA GLY A 77 -1.90 -16.44 1.61
C GLY A 77 -2.04 -17.54 0.55
N GLY A 78 -0.92 -18.18 0.26
CA GLY A 78 -0.93 -19.32 -0.68
C GLY A 78 -1.02 -18.92 -2.14
N GLU A 79 -0.56 -17.75 -2.46
CA GLU A 79 -0.48 -17.33 -3.85
C GLU A 79 0.45 -18.22 -4.67
#